data_8808a05a87599482574803feb2595fbe
#
_entry.id   8808a05a87599482574803feb2595fbe
#
_cell.length_a   1.000
_cell.length_b   1.000
_cell.length_c   1.000
_cell.angle_alpha   90.00
_cell.angle_beta   90.00
_cell.angle_gamma   90.00
#
_symmetry.space_group_name_H-M   'P 1'
#
loop_
_entity.id
_entity.type
_entity.pdbx_description
1 polymer ?
#
loop_
_entity_poly.entity_id
_entity_poly.type
_entity_poly.pdbx_seq_one_letter_code
_entity_poly.pdbx_strand_id
1 'polypeptide(L)'
;METDKSLWKQIYKNNKKKEQQKVKTYNIILAKCEKKIKWHANNEQYQCFFEIPRFCLACPLYNIDECVYFIMQKLKSKFKVHYFSPMDLKNAGICKDEKNVTGILYISWTHIKDKLNKLFY
;
A
#
# COMPACT_ATOMS: atom_id res chain seq x y z
N MET A 1 -13.36 -19.43 37.55
CA MET A 1 -12.41 -18.33 37.39
C MET A 1 -11.17 -18.64 36.56
N GLU A 2 -10.76 -19.91 36.53
CA GLU A 2 -9.71 -20.33 35.56
C GLU A 2 -10.16 -20.21 34.13
N THR A 3 -11.47 -20.35 33.86
CA THR A 3 -12.08 -20.24 32.53
C THR A 3 -11.90 -18.85 31.93
N ASP A 4 -11.98 -17.78 32.72
CA ASP A 4 -11.88 -16.42 32.28
C ASP A 4 -10.44 -16.08 31.83
N LYS A 5 -9.42 -16.51 32.57
CA LYS A 5 -8.02 -16.33 32.23
C LYS A 5 -7.67 -17.09 30.96
N SER A 6 -8.17 -18.29 30.78
CA SER A 6 -7.97 -19.10 29.58
C SER A 6 -8.58 -18.43 28.36
N LEU A 7 -9.79 -17.89 28.50
CA LEU A 7 -10.51 -17.20 27.45
C LEU A 7 -9.76 -15.94 27.01
N TRP A 8 -9.28 -15.11 27.95
CA TRP A 8 -8.51 -13.91 27.66
C TRP A 8 -7.21 -14.23 26.94
N LYS A 9 -6.50 -15.27 27.37
CA LYS A 9 -5.28 -15.73 26.69
C LYS A 9 -5.56 -16.16 25.25
N GLN A 10 -6.67 -16.87 25.05
CA GLN A 10 -7.07 -17.34 23.73
C GLN A 10 -7.43 -16.17 22.81
N ILE A 11 -8.20 -15.19 23.32
CA ILE A 11 -8.56 -13.98 22.59
C ILE A 11 -7.30 -13.19 22.20
N TYR A 12 -6.39 -13.02 23.15
CA TYR A 12 -5.13 -12.32 22.92
C TYR A 12 -4.29 -12.99 21.82
N LYS A 13 -4.14 -14.31 21.89
CA LYS A 13 -3.41 -15.08 20.87
C LYS A 13 -4.04 -14.95 19.49
N ASN A 14 -5.37 -15.01 19.41
CA ASN A 14 -6.10 -14.91 18.17
C ASN A 14 -5.95 -13.52 17.56
N ASN A 15 -6.02 -12.47 18.35
CA ASN A 15 -5.83 -11.10 17.90
C ASN A 15 -4.41 -10.88 17.40
N LYS A 16 -3.42 -11.40 18.11
CA LYS A 16 -2.00 -11.31 17.71
C LYS A 16 -1.76 -12.01 16.38
N LYS A 17 -2.35 -13.19 16.17
CA LYS A 17 -2.27 -13.91 14.89
C LYS A 17 -2.88 -13.11 13.75
N LYS A 18 -4.04 -12.49 13.98
CA LYS A 18 -4.71 -11.64 12.97
C LYS A 18 -3.85 -10.47 12.59
N GLU A 19 -3.24 -9.78 13.54
CA GLU A 19 -2.33 -8.65 13.28
C GLU A 19 -1.11 -9.10 12.49
N GLN A 20 -0.52 -10.25 12.82
CA GLN A 20 0.62 -10.79 12.08
C GLN A 20 0.25 -11.14 10.65
N GLN A 21 -0.95 -11.68 10.42
CA GLN A 21 -1.45 -11.99 9.08
C GLN A 21 -1.69 -10.73 8.26
N LYS A 22 -2.23 -9.67 8.86
CA LYS A 22 -2.41 -8.37 8.20
C LYS A 22 -1.08 -7.79 7.73
N VAL A 23 -0.09 -7.76 8.61
CA VAL A 23 1.23 -7.23 8.29
C VAL A 23 1.87 -8.05 7.17
N LYS A 24 1.72 -9.37 7.22
CA LYS A 24 2.22 -10.26 6.18
C LYS A 24 1.59 -9.94 4.82
N THR A 25 0.27 -9.76 4.79
CA THR A 25 -0.46 -9.39 3.57
C THR A 25 0.00 -8.03 3.05
N TYR A 26 0.12 -7.04 3.94
CA TYR A 26 0.56 -5.69 3.56
C TYR A 26 1.98 -5.70 2.99
N ASN A 27 2.87 -6.53 3.54
CA ASN A 27 4.23 -6.67 3.02
C ASN A 27 4.25 -7.33 1.64
N ILE A 28 3.35 -8.28 1.37
CA ILE A 28 3.21 -8.89 0.04
C ILE A 28 2.78 -7.83 -0.98
N ILE A 29 1.81 -6.99 -0.63
CA ILE A 29 1.32 -5.93 -1.50
C ILE A 29 2.39 -4.85 -1.70
N LEU A 30 3.10 -4.48 -0.63
CA LEU A 30 4.23 -3.56 -0.71
C LEU A 30 5.31 -4.09 -1.67
N ALA A 31 5.63 -5.37 -1.60
CA ALA A 31 6.61 -5.99 -2.50
C ALA A 31 6.17 -5.90 -3.97
N LYS A 32 4.88 -6.07 -4.24
CA LYS A 32 4.33 -5.90 -5.60
C LYS A 32 4.46 -4.44 -6.07
N CYS A 33 4.21 -3.49 -5.17
CA CYS A 33 4.36 -2.07 -5.45
C CYS A 33 5.82 -1.73 -5.76
N GLU A 34 6.75 -2.20 -4.94
CA GLU A 34 8.18 -1.97 -5.12
C GLU A 34 8.70 -2.57 -6.43
N LYS A 35 8.18 -3.74 -6.80
CA LYS A 35 8.51 -4.39 -8.07
C LYS A 35 8.07 -3.53 -9.26
N LYS A 36 6.89 -2.91 -9.16
CA LYS A 36 6.39 -2.01 -10.19
C LYS A 36 7.24 -0.74 -10.29
N ILE A 37 7.61 -0.16 -9.15
CA ILE A 37 8.51 1.00 -9.10
C ILE A 37 9.82 0.67 -9.80
N LYS A 38 10.41 -0.48 -9.47
CA LYS A 38 11.68 -0.94 -10.04
C LYS A 38 11.57 -1.12 -11.56
N TRP A 39 10.47 -1.69 -12.03
CA TRP A 39 10.24 -1.88 -13.45
C TRP A 39 10.20 -0.54 -14.19
N HIS A 40 9.45 0.43 -13.67
CA HIS A 40 9.36 1.77 -14.28
C HIS A 40 10.70 2.51 -14.24
N ALA A 41 11.41 2.41 -13.12
CA ALA A 41 12.73 3.03 -12.99
C ALA A 41 13.74 2.44 -13.98
N ASN A 42 13.71 1.13 -14.19
CA ASN A 42 14.59 0.46 -15.16
C ASN A 42 14.25 0.82 -16.61
N ASN A 43 13.04 1.31 -16.86
CA ASN A 43 12.59 1.79 -18.17
C ASN A 43 12.69 3.30 -18.28
N GLU A 44 13.55 3.93 -17.48
CA GLU A 44 13.85 5.37 -17.52
C GLU A 44 12.66 6.26 -17.23
N GLN A 45 11.68 5.75 -16.50
CA GLN A 45 10.53 6.52 -16.02
C GLN A 45 10.78 7.02 -14.61
N TYR A 46 10.09 8.08 -14.20
CA TYR A 46 10.29 8.72 -12.90
C TYR A 46 9.03 8.73 -12.05
N GLN A 47 8.02 7.99 -12.47
CA GLN A 47 6.76 7.90 -11.77
C GLN A 47 6.05 6.61 -12.15
N CYS A 48 5.16 6.16 -11.29
CA CYS A 48 4.27 5.06 -11.61
C CYS A 48 2.96 5.19 -10.84
N PHE A 49 1.95 4.51 -11.34
CA PHE A 49 0.66 4.36 -10.67
C PHE A 49 0.51 2.91 -10.23
N PHE A 50 0.14 2.70 -8.99
CA PHE A 50 -0.09 1.37 -8.45
C PHE A 50 -1.53 1.27 -7.97
N GLU A 51 -2.31 0.42 -8.63
CA GLU A 51 -3.67 0.13 -8.21
C GLU A 51 -3.64 -0.82 -7.01
N ILE A 52 -4.35 -0.44 -5.95
CA ILE A 52 -4.40 -1.27 -4.74
C ILE A 52 -5.23 -2.52 -5.04
N PRO A 53 -4.69 -3.73 -4.86
CA PRO A 53 -5.48 -4.94 -5.11
C PRO A 53 -6.63 -5.04 -4.13
N ARG A 54 -7.80 -5.43 -4.63
CA ARG A 54 -8.99 -5.63 -3.80
C ARG A 54 -8.80 -6.81 -2.85
N PHE A 55 -8.10 -7.83 -3.32
CA PHE A 55 -7.73 -8.99 -2.53
C PHE A 55 -6.40 -9.55 -3.02
N CYS A 56 -5.74 -10.30 -2.16
CA CYS A 56 -4.49 -10.96 -2.48
C CYS A 56 -4.73 -12.48 -2.43
N LEU A 57 -4.29 -13.19 -3.48
CA LEU A 57 -4.49 -14.63 -3.56
C LEU A 57 -3.81 -15.34 -2.39
N ALA A 58 -4.49 -16.28 -1.77
CA ALA A 58 -4.04 -17.03 -0.60
C ALA A 58 -3.84 -16.17 0.67
N CYS A 59 -4.35 -14.95 0.67
CA CYS A 59 -4.32 -14.06 1.84
C CYS A 59 -5.74 -13.79 2.33
N PRO A 60 -5.94 -13.53 3.62
CA PRO A 60 -7.25 -13.13 4.13
C PRO A 60 -7.62 -11.75 3.59
N LEU A 61 -8.91 -11.44 3.63
CA LEU A 61 -9.39 -10.10 3.30
C LEU A 61 -8.74 -9.09 4.25
N TYR A 62 -8.44 -7.91 3.75
CA TYR A 62 -7.75 -6.88 4.50
C TYR A 62 -8.43 -5.52 4.31
N ASN A 63 -8.11 -4.57 5.20
CA ASN A 63 -8.60 -3.21 5.10
C ASN A 63 -7.73 -2.44 4.12
N ILE A 64 -8.33 -1.95 3.04
CA ILE A 64 -7.62 -1.24 1.96
C ILE A 64 -6.98 0.04 2.50
N ASP A 65 -7.68 0.81 3.31
CA ASP A 65 -7.18 2.08 3.84
C ASP A 65 -5.98 1.87 4.76
N GLU A 66 -6.02 0.84 5.61
CA GLU A 66 -4.87 0.48 6.46
C GLU A 66 -3.67 0.06 5.60
N CYS A 67 -3.92 -0.71 4.55
CA CYS A 67 -2.87 -1.16 3.63
C CYS A 67 -2.23 0.03 2.92
N VAL A 68 -3.03 0.96 2.43
CA VAL A 68 -2.55 2.21 1.80
C VAL A 68 -1.67 2.98 2.76
N TYR A 69 -2.13 3.17 3.99
CA TYR A 69 -1.36 3.87 5.02
C TYR A 69 -0.02 3.18 5.27
N PHE A 70 -0.05 1.86 5.41
CA PHE A 70 1.16 1.06 5.62
C PHE A 70 2.17 1.27 4.49
N ILE A 71 1.72 1.18 3.24
CA ILE A 71 2.58 1.35 2.06
C ILE A 71 3.14 2.77 2.01
N MET A 72 2.30 3.78 2.21
CA MET A 72 2.73 5.18 2.20
C MET A 72 3.78 5.46 3.27
N GLN A 73 3.62 4.92 4.48
CA GLN A 73 4.60 5.07 5.55
C GLN A 73 5.95 4.45 5.19
N LYS A 74 5.94 3.34 4.45
CA LYS A 74 7.18 2.69 4.02
C LYS A 74 7.89 3.43 2.88
N LEU A 75 7.13 4.06 2.00
CA LEU A 75 7.68 4.71 0.80
C LEU A 75 8.02 6.19 0.99
N LYS A 76 7.38 6.88 1.91
CA LYS A 76 7.49 8.35 2.03
C LYS A 76 8.89 8.88 2.29
N SER A 77 9.79 8.06 2.83
CA SER A 77 11.16 8.48 3.11
C SER A 77 12.00 8.64 1.83
N LYS A 78 11.62 7.95 0.75
CA LYS A 78 12.39 7.91 -0.49
C LYS A 78 11.62 8.43 -1.70
N PHE A 79 10.30 8.45 -1.63
CA PHE A 79 9.43 8.76 -2.76
C PHE A 79 8.38 9.78 -2.36
N LYS A 80 7.90 10.53 -3.36
CA LYS A 80 6.66 11.29 -3.21
C LYS A 80 5.51 10.35 -3.49
N VAL A 81 4.58 10.26 -2.57
CA VAL A 81 3.45 9.34 -2.67
C VAL A 81 2.14 10.11 -2.46
N HIS A 82 1.19 9.89 -3.35
CA HIS A 82 -0.14 10.44 -3.23
C HIS A 82 -1.18 9.36 -3.47
N TYR A 83 -2.19 9.29 -2.63
CA TYR A 83 -3.27 8.32 -2.75
C TYR A 83 -4.52 8.97 -3.33
N PHE A 84 -4.99 8.42 -4.44
CA PHE A 84 -6.26 8.78 -5.04
C PHE A 84 -7.30 7.74 -4.63
N SER A 85 -8.22 8.13 -3.75
CA SER A 85 -9.29 7.25 -3.30
C SER A 85 -10.27 6.96 -4.43
N PRO A 86 -11.14 5.94 -4.29
CA PRO A 86 -12.20 5.71 -5.27
C PRO A 86 -13.08 6.94 -5.51
N MET A 87 -13.36 7.70 -4.45
CA MET A 87 -14.14 8.94 -4.57
C MET A 87 -13.39 10.00 -5.39
N ASP A 88 -12.08 10.15 -5.18
CA ASP A 88 -11.24 11.06 -5.95
C ASP A 88 -11.26 10.70 -7.44
N LEU A 89 -11.17 9.41 -7.76
CA LEU A 89 -11.19 8.92 -9.13
C LEU A 89 -12.55 9.18 -9.80
N LYS A 90 -13.63 9.02 -9.05
CA LYS A 90 -14.98 9.32 -9.53
C LYS A 90 -15.13 10.82 -9.80
N ASN A 91 -14.69 11.66 -8.88
CA ASN A 91 -14.79 13.12 -9.01
C ASN A 91 -13.96 13.65 -10.17
N ALA A 92 -12.85 12.98 -10.48
CA ALA A 92 -11.99 13.31 -11.63
C ALA A 92 -12.50 12.75 -12.96
N GLY A 93 -13.61 12.00 -12.95
CA GLY A 93 -14.17 11.40 -14.17
C GLY A 93 -13.42 10.18 -14.67
N ILE A 94 -12.50 9.64 -13.87
CA ILE A 94 -11.69 8.47 -14.27
C ILE A 94 -12.50 7.18 -14.15
N CYS A 95 -13.42 7.10 -13.18
CA CYS A 95 -14.33 5.98 -13.06
C CYS A 95 -15.76 6.48 -12.88
N LYS A 96 -16.74 5.64 -13.27
CA LYS A 96 -18.17 5.97 -13.15
C LYS A 96 -18.71 5.63 -11.77
N ASP A 97 -18.23 4.55 -11.17
CA ASP A 97 -18.72 4.03 -9.90
C ASP A 97 -17.55 3.73 -8.98
N GLU A 98 -17.52 4.40 -7.83
CA GLU A 98 -16.49 4.23 -6.80
C GLU A 98 -16.44 2.81 -6.22
N LYS A 99 -17.54 2.05 -6.33
CA LYS A 99 -17.61 0.67 -5.81
C LYS A 99 -16.79 -0.32 -6.63
N ASN A 100 -16.46 0.03 -7.87
CA ASN A 100 -15.75 -0.86 -8.79
C ASN A 100 -14.24 -0.68 -8.78
N VAL A 101 -13.72 0.29 -8.03
CA VAL A 101 -12.30 0.59 -7.96
C VAL A 101 -11.83 0.61 -6.51
N THR A 102 -10.56 0.34 -6.30
CA THR A 102 -9.96 0.28 -4.96
C THR A 102 -9.11 1.49 -4.62
N GLY A 103 -8.80 2.32 -5.62
CA GLY A 103 -7.93 3.47 -5.46
C GLY A 103 -6.55 3.23 -6.06
N ILE A 104 -5.82 4.32 -6.27
CA ILE A 104 -4.52 4.30 -6.95
C ILE A 104 -3.51 5.09 -6.15
N LEU A 105 -2.32 4.51 -5.95
CA LEU A 105 -1.16 5.21 -5.42
C LEU A 105 -0.35 5.79 -6.58
N TYR A 106 -0.13 7.08 -6.54
CA TYR A 106 0.80 7.76 -7.42
C TYR A 106 2.15 7.89 -6.70
N ILE A 107 3.20 7.38 -7.30
CA ILE A 107 4.53 7.33 -6.71
C ILE A 107 5.50 8.00 -7.68
N SER A 108 6.27 8.95 -7.18
CA SER A 108 7.20 9.73 -7.99
C SER A 108 8.56 9.80 -7.33
N TRP A 109 9.63 9.75 -8.13
CA TRP A 109 11.01 9.88 -7.68
C TRP A 109 11.80 10.92 -8.49
N THR A 110 11.10 11.83 -9.16
CA THR A 110 11.71 12.92 -9.92
C THR A 110 12.58 13.80 -9.05
N HIS A 111 12.22 13.96 -7.76
CA HIS A 111 13.00 14.75 -6.80
C HIS A 111 14.41 14.18 -6.57
N ILE A 112 14.59 12.86 -6.73
CA ILE A 112 15.90 12.22 -6.63
C ILE A 112 16.76 12.61 -7.84
N LYS A 113 16.16 12.60 -9.02
CA LYS A 113 16.83 13.03 -10.25
C LYS A 113 17.27 14.50 -10.14
N ASP A 114 16.40 15.37 -9.65
CA ASP A 114 16.70 16.79 -9.49
C ASP A 114 17.86 16.99 -8.52
N LYS A 115 17.91 16.26 -7.43
CA LYS A 115 19.02 16.29 -6.48
C LYS A 115 20.34 15.83 -7.12
N LEU A 116 20.28 14.75 -7.89
CA LEU A 116 21.44 14.24 -8.61
C LEU A 116 21.93 15.27 -9.66
N ASN A 117 21.02 15.88 -10.40
CA ASN A 117 21.36 16.93 -11.37
C ASN A 117 22.04 18.12 -10.69
N LYS A 118 21.55 18.54 -9.53
CA LYS A 118 22.17 19.62 -8.75
C LYS A 118 23.58 19.29 -8.27
N LEU A 119 23.87 18.00 -8.02
CA LEU A 119 25.19 17.56 -7.58
C LEU A 119 26.19 17.47 -8.74
N PHE A 120 25.75 17.11 -9.94
CA PHE A 120 26.62 16.83 -11.08
C PHE A 120 26.59 17.92 -12.17
N TYR A 121 25.63 18.78 -12.13
CA TYR A 121 25.48 19.89 -13.07
C TYR A 121 25.30 21.21 -12.35
#